data_1e2737af6fb81cc56b691b3dc1ed4d1a
#
_entry.id   1e2737af6fb81cc56b691b3dc1ed4d1a
#
_cell.length_a   1.000
_cell.length_b   1.000
_cell.length_c   1.000
_cell.angle_alpha   90.00
_cell.angle_beta   90.00
_cell.angle_gamma   90.00
#
_symmetry.space_group_name_H-M   'P 1'
#
loop_
_entity.id
_entity.type
_entity.pdbx_description
1 polymer ?
#
loop_
_entity_poly.entity_id
_entity_poly.type
_entity_poly.pdbx_seq_one_letter_code
_entity_poly.pdbx_strand_id
1 'polypeptide(L)'
;TDLNLDGLTDAQKDLRRKTHQTIEKVSDDFGRRYTFNTAIAAVMELLNNISQLSDIDDQSQAVRHEALNSAILLLAPIVPHICHSLWQAMGNKTNVADASWPKVDDSALVQSAIEMVVQVNGKVRGKIQVAVDETKDNIEKCALEEPNVMRFTEGNTVRKVIVVPGRLVN
;
A
#
# COMPACT_ATOMS: atom_id res chain seq x y z
N THR A 1 22.21 0.05 -2.23
CA THR A 1 21.73 1.33 -2.82
C THR A 1 20.91 2.03 -1.76
N ASP A 2 21.20 3.31 -1.51
CA ASP A 2 20.46 4.09 -0.54
C ASP A 2 19.08 4.46 -1.10
N LEU A 3 18.06 4.39 -0.26
CA LEU A 3 16.70 4.75 -0.62
C LEU A 3 16.56 6.28 -0.77
N ASN A 4 16.20 6.74 -1.96
CA ASN A 4 15.91 8.14 -2.24
C ASN A 4 14.39 8.36 -2.29
N LEU A 5 13.84 8.99 -1.27
CA LEU A 5 12.39 9.17 -1.11
C LEU A 5 11.77 10.12 -2.15
N ASP A 6 12.53 11.11 -2.63
CA ASP A 6 12.01 12.14 -3.54
C ASP A 6 11.82 11.64 -4.99
N GLY A 7 12.46 10.52 -5.35
CA GLY A 7 12.45 9.99 -6.72
C GLY A 7 11.62 8.72 -6.91
N LEU A 8 10.85 8.29 -5.91
CA LEU A 8 10.07 7.05 -5.98
C LEU A 8 8.88 7.17 -6.92
N THR A 9 8.69 6.15 -7.76
CA THR A 9 7.48 5.96 -8.57
C THR A 9 6.27 5.66 -7.65
N ASP A 10 5.06 5.79 -8.18
CA ASP A 10 3.85 5.50 -7.41
C ASP A 10 3.80 4.04 -6.93
N ALA A 11 4.25 3.09 -7.77
CA ALA A 11 4.32 1.67 -7.40
C ALA A 11 5.33 1.43 -6.24
N GLN A 12 6.47 2.12 -6.25
CA GLN A 12 7.47 2.05 -5.18
C GLN A 12 6.95 2.68 -3.88
N LYS A 13 6.27 3.83 -3.98
CA LYS A 13 5.59 4.49 -2.84
C LYS A 13 4.51 3.60 -2.24
N ASP A 14 3.73 2.92 -3.08
CA ASP A 14 2.67 2.02 -2.66
C ASP A 14 3.22 0.80 -1.92
N LEU A 15 4.30 0.18 -2.40
CA LEU A 15 4.95 -0.91 -1.70
C LEU A 15 5.53 -0.43 -0.36
N ARG A 16 6.19 0.74 -0.33
CA ARG A 16 6.73 1.30 0.89
C ARG A 16 5.61 1.62 1.90
N ARG A 17 4.51 2.22 1.45
CA ARG A 17 3.33 2.44 2.30
C ARG A 17 2.78 1.13 2.86
N LYS A 18 2.61 0.10 2.02
CA LYS A 18 2.17 -1.23 2.48
C LYS A 18 3.12 -1.82 3.50
N THR A 19 4.43 -1.64 3.34
CA THR A 19 5.43 -2.07 4.32
C THR A 19 5.19 -1.44 5.68
N HIS A 20 5.05 -0.11 5.75
CA HIS A 20 4.87 0.60 7.02
C HIS A 20 3.48 0.37 7.65
N GLN A 21 2.43 0.21 6.86
CA GLN A 21 1.12 -0.25 7.33
C GLN A 21 1.20 -1.66 7.93
N THR A 22 2.00 -2.54 7.34
CA THR A 22 2.20 -3.90 7.87
C THR A 22 2.97 -3.86 9.19
N ILE A 23 4.01 -3.03 9.31
CA ILE A 23 4.75 -2.84 10.57
C ILE A 23 3.81 -2.34 11.67
N GLU A 24 2.99 -1.32 11.40
CA GLU A 24 2.02 -0.79 12.36
C GLU A 24 1.03 -1.86 12.81
N LYS A 25 0.40 -2.55 11.84
CA LYS A 25 -0.58 -3.59 12.11
C LYS A 25 0.00 -4.76 12.91
N VAL A 26 1.15 -5.27 12.52
CA VAL A 26 1.79 -6.41 13.20
C VAL A 26 2.25 -6.00 14.59
N SER A 27 2.75 -4.79 14.78
CA SER A 27 3.11 -4.27 16.09
C SER A 27 1.90 -4.20 17.02
N ASP A 28 0.74 -3.77 16.54
CA ASP A 28 -0.51 -3.78 17.31
C ASP A 28 -1.01 -5.20 17.59
N ASP A 29 -0.97 -6.09 16.60
CA ASP A 29 -1.40 -7.49 16.72
C ASP A 29 -0.54 -8.26 17.76
N PHE A 30 0.78 -8.00 17.83
CA PHE A 30 1.67 -8.61 18.81
C PHE A 30 1.61 -7.94 20.20
N GLY A 31 1.64 -6.61 20.23
CA GLY A 31 1.79 -5.86 21.48
C GLY A 31 0.51 -5.70 22.28
N ARG A 32 -0.64 -5.67 21.60
CA ARG A 32 -1.92 -5.35 22.22
C ARG A 32 -2.99 -6.42 22.07
N ARG A 33 -3.13 -6.98 20.86
CA ARG A 33 -4.24 -7.89 20.50
C ARG A 33 -3.92 -9.35 20.71
N TYR A 34 -2.65 -9.72 20.67
CA TYR A 34 -2.16 -11.10 20.71
C TYR A 34 -2.77 -11.98 19.60
N THR A 35 -2.98 -11.40 18.40
CA THR A 35 -3.62 -12.05 17.24
C THR A 35 -2.58 -12.44 16.20
N PHE A 36 -1.83 -13.50 16.46
CA PHE A 36 -0.69 -13.91 15.60
C PHE A 36 -1.12 -14.30 14.18
N ASN A 37 -2.31 -14.87 13.99
CA ASN A 37 -2.80 -15.26 12.67
C ASN A 37 -3.00 -14.05 11.75
N THR A 38 -3.52 -12.93 12.28
CA THR A 38 -3.70 -11.71 11.51
C THR A 38 -2.38 -11.02 11.21
N ALA A 39 -1.41 -11.12 12.12
CA ALA A 39 -0.05 -10.65 11.90
C ALA A 39 0.63 -11.42 10.76
N ILE A 40 0.58 -12.77 10.79
CA ILE A 40 1.11 -13.60 9.71
C ILE A 40 0.44 -13.28 8.37
N ALA A 41 -0.90 -13.17 8.35
CA ALA A 41 -1.64 -12.81 7.14
C ALA A 41 -1.21 -11.46 6.56
N ALA A 42 -0.99 -10.45 7.41
CA ALA A 42 -0.51 -9.15 6.96
C ALA A 42 0.89 -9.22 6.33
N VAL A 43 1.80 -10.01 6.90
CA VAL A 43 3.14 -10.22 6.30
C VAL A 43 3.04 -11.00 4.98
N MET A 44 2.17 -12.01 4.88
CA MET A 44 1.95 -12.72 3.61
C MET A 44 1.40 -11.80 2.51
N GLU A 45 0.50 -10.89 2.86
CA GLU A 45 0.05 -9.84 1.93
C GLU A 45 1.20 -8.93 1.49
N LEU A 46 2.08 -8.52 2.41
CA LEU A 46 3.26 -7.73 2.07
C LEU A 46 4.16 -8.48 1.09
N LEU A 47 4.45 -9.76 1.32
CA LEU A 47 5.27 -10.58 0.43
C LEU A 47 4.65 -10.69 -0.98
N ASN A 48 3.32 -10.81 -1.08
CA ASN A 48 2.61 -10.77 -2.36
C ASN A 48 2.78 -9.42 -3.06
N ASN A 49 2.70 -8.30 -2.32
CA ASN A 49 2.92 -6.97 -2.91
C ASN A 49 4.38 -6.79 -3.39
N ILE A 50 5.37 -7.31 -2.66
CA ILE A 50 6.77 -7.30 -3.08
C ILE A 50 6.93 -8.01 -4.45
N SER A 51 6.26 -9.14 -4.64
CA SER A 51 6.34 -9.91 -5.88
C SER A 51 5.65 -9.24 -7.07
N GLN A 52 4.71 -8.33 -6.82
CA GLN A 52 3.99 -7.58 -7.86
C GLN A 52 4.77 -6.38 -8.40
N LEU A 53 5.74 -5.85 -7.66
CA LEU A 53 6.59 -4.77 -8.15
C LEU A 53 7.45 -5.31 -9.30
N SER A 54 7.18 -4.90 -10.53
CA SER A 54 7.86 -5.38 -11.73
C SER A 54 9.18 -4.64 -12.03
N ASP A 55 9.29 -3.40 -11.56
CA ASP A 55 10.45 -2.56 -11.82
C ASP A 55 11.73 -3.15 -11.19
N ILE A 56 12.83 -3.07 -11.91
CA ILE A 56 14.13 -3.64 -11.53
C ILE A 56 15.24 -2.60 -11.33
N ASP A 57 14.86 -1.33 -11.31
CA ASP A 57 15.79 -0.23 -11.04
C ASP A 57 16.33 -0.25 -9.59
N ASP A 58 17.34 0.55 -9.31
CA ASP A 58 18.01 0.62 -8.01
C ASP A 58 17.06 1.01 -6.88
N GLN A 59 16.09 1.89 -7.11
CA GLN A 59 15.13 2.31 -6.10
C GLN A 59 14.11 1.21 -5.79
N SER A 60 13.67 0.49 -6.82
CA SER A 60 12.83 -0.70 -6.64
C SER A 60 13.53 -1.78 -5.81
N GLN A 61 14.84 -1.97 -6.02
CA GLN A 61 15.63 -2.89 -5.21
C GLN A 61 15.75 -2.41 -3.76
N ALA A 62 15.96 -1.10 -3.54
CA ALA A 62 16.05 -0.52 -2.20
C ALA A 62 14.73 -0.66 -1.44
N VAL A 63 13.59 -0.36 -2.08
CA VAL A 63 12.25 -0.53 -1.48
C VAL A 63 11.94 -2.00 -1.20
N ARG A 64 12.28 -2.92 -2.11
CA ARG A 64 12.15 -4.37 -1.87
C ARG A 64 13.01 -4.83 -0.69
N HIS A 65 14.23 -4.33 -0.60
CA HIS A 65 15.14 -4.66 0.49
C HIS A 65 14.59 -4.19 1.85
N GLU A 66 14.06 -2.96 1.93
CA GLU A 66 13.37 -2.43 3.11
C GLU A 66 12.18 -3.32 3.49
N ALA A 67 11.35 -3.69 2.52
CA ALA A 67 10.15 -4.51 2.73
C ALA A 67 10.50 -5.94 3.18
N LEU A 68 11.51 -6.57 2.57
CA LEU A 68 11.95 -7.93 2.95
C LEU A 68 12.60 -7.95 4.33
N ASN A 69 13.46 -6.98 4.65
CA ASN A 69 14.03 -6.85 6.00
C ASN A 69 12.94 -6.69 7.05
N SER A 70 11.95 -5.85 6.78
CA SER A 70 10.80 -5.65 7.67
C SER A 70 10.02 -6.95 7.84
N ALA A 71 9.70 -7.67 6.77
CA ALA A 71 8.98 -8.94 6.82
C ALA A 71 9.74 -10.01 7.66
N ILE A 72 11.07 -10.10 7.50
CA ILE A 72 11.92 -11.01 8.26
C ILE A 72 11.87 -10.67 9.76
N LEU A 73 12.01 -9.40 10.12
CA LEU A 73 11.97 -8.95 11.51
C LEU A 73 10.60 -9.19 12.15
N LEU A 74 9.52 -8.92 11.41
CA LEU A 74 8.14 -9.13 11.88
C LEU A 74 7.82 -10.61 12.10
N LEU A 75 8.41 -11.54 11.33
CA LEU A 75 8.23 -12.98 11.49
C LEU A 75 9.22 -13.63 12.47
N ALA A 76 10.32 -12.96 12.80
CA ALA A 76 11.37 -13.53 13.65
C ALA A 76 10.86 -14.08 15.00
N PRO A 77 9.88 -13.47 15.71
CA PRO A 77 9.34 -14.05 16.94
C PRO A 77 8.60 -15.38 16.76
N ILE A 78 8.12 -15.66 15.53
CA ILE A 78 7.32 -16.87 15.23
C ILE A 78 8.21 -17.98 14.65
N VAL A 79 9.08 -17.63 13.72
CA VAL A 79 9.94 -18.59 12.98
C VAL A 79 11.40 -18.13 12.97
N PRO A 80 12.05 -18.06 14.15
CA PRO A 80 13.35 -17.40 14.31
C PRO A 80 14.47 -18.03 13.47
N HIS A 81 14.49 -19.35 13.30
CA HIS A 81 15.58 -20.03 12.59
C HIS A 81 15.62 -19.69 11.11
N ILE A 82 14.47 -19.73 10.42
CA ILE A 82 14.43 -19.36 9.01
C ILE A 82 14.64 -17.86 8.82
N CYS A 83 14.09 -17.02 9.73
CA CYS A 83 14.30 -15.58 9.69
C CYS A 83 15.79 -15.24 9.89
N HIS A 84 16.50 -15.94 10.76
CA HIS A 84 17.95 -15.73 10.93
C HIS A 84 18.72 -16.07 9.66
N SER A 85 18.42 -17.20 9.01
CA SER A 85 19.06 -17.60 7.76
C SER A 85 18.80 -16.58 6.63
N LEU A 86 17.56 -16.10 6.52
CA LEU A 86 17.21 -15.07 5.54
C LEU A 86 17.86 -13.72 5.85
N TRP A 87 17.93 -13.34 7.14
CA TRP A 87 18.60 -12.13 7.62
C TRP A 87 20.06 -12.08 7.22
N GLN A 88 20.76 -13.21 7.37
CA GLN A 88 22.15 -13.36 6.91
C GLN A 88 22.25 -13.31 5.37
N ALA A 89 21.33 -13.96 4.65
CA ALA A 89 21.29 -13.93 3.19
C ALA A 89 21.06 -12.51 2.63
N MET A 90 20.37 -11.65 3.39
CA MET A 90 20.20 -10.22 3.08
C MET A 90 21.45 -9.38 3.36
N GLY A 91 22.55 -10.00 3.80
CA GLY A 91 23.82 -9.33 4.06
C GLY A 91 24.01 -8.81 5.50
N ASN A 92 23.06 -9.07 6.39
CA ASN A 92 23.15 -8.67 7.78
C ASN A 92 24.11 -9.60 8.56
N LYS A 93 24.97 -9.03 9.38
CA LYS A 93 26.02 -9.76 10.12
C LYS A 93 25.65 -10.10 11.56
N THR A 94 24.59 -9.48 12.05
CA THR A 94 24.09 -9.66 13.43
C THR A 94 23.09 -10.81 13.52
N ASN A 95 22.80 -11.26 14.74
CA ASN A 95 21.68 -12.18 14.94
C ASN A 95 20.35 -11.42 14.75
N VAL A 96 19.39 -12.02 14.07
CA VAL A 96 18.05 -11.43 13.88
C VAL A 96 17.35 -11.14 15.22
N ALA A 97 17.61 -11.96 16.26
CA ALA A 97 17.04 -11.78 17.59
C ALA A 97 17.57 -10.52 18.30
N ASP A 98 18.77 -10.05 17.93
CA ASP A 98 19.38 -8.85 18.50
C ASP A 98 19.01 -7.59 17.71
N ALA A 99 18.34 -7.75 16.58
CA ALA A 99 17.91 -6.65 15.74
C ALA A 99 16.74 -5.90 16.38
N SER A 100 16.73 -4.58 16.21
CA SER A 100 15.61 -3.77 16.69
C SER A 100 14.33 -4.06 15.93
N TRP A 101 13.19 -4.04 16.63
CA TRP A 101 11.88 -4.10 15.98
C TRP A 101 11.72 -2.96 14.97
N PRO A 102 11.17 -3.23 13.78
CA PRO A 102 11.04 -2.21 12.75
C PRO A 102 10.09 -1.10 13.21
N LYS A 103 10.47 0.14 12.94
CA LYS A 103 9.68 1.32 13.29
C LYS A 103 8.86 1.78 12.08
N VAL A 104 7.68 2.29 12.38
CA VAL A 104 6.85 2.94 11.36
C VAL A 104 7.50 4.26 10.96
N ASP A 105 7.54 4.52 9.66
CA ASP A 105 7.83 5.83 9.11
C ASP A 105 6.52 6.48 8.66
N ASP A 106 6.07 7.49 9.39
CA ASP A 106 4.80 8.18 9.13
C ASP A 106 4.79 8.84 7.74
N SER A 107 5.96 9.24 7.22
CA SER A 107 6.06 9.80 5.88
C SER A 107 5.68 8.80 4.78
N ALA A 108 5.90 7.51 5.02
CA ALA A 108 5.51 6.45 4.09
C ALA A 108 4.00 6.17 4.10
N LEU A 109 3.31 6.53 5.16
CA LEU A 109 1.86 6.34 5.30
C LEU A 109 1.06 7.42 4.57
N VAL A 110 1.69 8.52 4.19
CA VAL A 110 1.03 9.60 3.45
C VAL A 110 0.60 9.08 2.08
N GLN A 111 -0.69 9.10 1.84
CA GLN A 111 -1.29 8.72 0.57
C GLN A 111 -1.43 9.96 -0.30
N SER A 112 -0.76 9.96 -1.44
CA SER A 112 -0.85 11.07 -2.40
C SER A 112 -2.10 10.98 -3.29
N ALA A 113 -2.60 9.77 -3.52
CA ALA A 113 -3.80 9.52 -4.33
C ALA A 113 -4.66 8.40 -3.74
N ILE A 114 -5.96 8.49 -3.93
CA ILE A 114 -6.95 7.48 -3.54
C ILE A 114 -7.69 6.96 -4.78
N GLU A 115 -7.95 5.66 -4.82
CA GLU A 115 -8.84 5.07 -5.81
C GLU A 115 -10.29 5.24 -5.33
N MET A 116 -11.11 5.91 -6.14
CA MET A 116 -12.54 6.04 -5.89
C MET A 116 -13.34 5.25 -6.92
N VAL A 117 -14.34 4.52 -6.42
CA VAL A 117 -15.26 3.76 -7.27
C VAL A 117 -16.30 4.72 -7.86
N VAL A 118 -16.51 4.66 -9.19
CA VAL A 118 -17.57 5.42 -9.85
C VAL A 118 -18.75 4.52 -10.15
N GLN A 119 -19.90 4.95 -9.70
CA GLN A 119 -21.18 4.28 -9.91
C GLN A 119 -22.06 5.12 -10.82
N VAL A 120 -22.90 4.46 -11.58
CA VAL A 120 -24.03 5.07 -12.33
C VAL A 120 -25.31 4.35 -11.90
N ASN A 121 -26.23 5.08 -11.30
CA ASN A 121 -27.46 4.54 -10.74
C ASN A 121 -27.21 3.37 -9.75
N GLY A 122 -26.21 3.53 -8.87
CA GLY A 122 -25.85 2.53 -7.85
C GLY A 122 -25.08 1.31 -8.37
N LYS A 123 -24.76 1.23 -9.67
CA LYS A 123 -23.96 0.13 -10.25
C LYS A 123 -22.54 0.62 -10.55
N VAL A 124 -21.53 -0.11 -10.09
CA VAL A 124 -20.12 0.19 -10.38
C VAL A 124 -19.89 0.16 -11.89
N ARG A 125 -19.28 1.24 -12.42
CA ARG A 125 -18.99 1.40 -13.85
C ARG A 125 -17.54 1.73 -14.14
N GLY A 126 -16.81 2.28 -13.16
CA GLY A 126 -15.42 2.64 -13.33
C GLY A 126 -14.72 2.87 -12.01
N LYS A 127 -13.46 3.23 -12.10
CA LYS A 127 -12.61 3.63 -10.99
C LYS A 127 -11.76 4.80 -11.44
N ILE A 128 -11.58 5.78 -10.58
CA ILE A 128 -10.72 6.94 -10.81
C ILE A 128 -9.68 7.05 -9.71
N GLN A 129 -8.51 7.52 -10.06
CA GLN A 129 -7.49 7.92 -9.07
C GLN A 129 -7.51 9.43 -8.94
N VAL A 130 -7.66 9.92 -7.72
CA VAL A 130 -7.69 11.35 -7.41
C VAL A 130 -6.80 11.63 -6.22
N ALA A 131 -6.25 12.85 -6.13
CA ALA A 131 -5.48 13.25 -4.96
C ALA A 131 -6.35 13.20 -3.69
N VAL A 132 -5.73 12.95 -2.53
CA VAL A 132 -6.46 12.85 -1.24
C VAL A 132 -7.17 14.16 -0.89
N ASP A 133 -6.56 15.27 -1.26
CA ASP A 133 -7.02 16.66 -1.03
C ASP A 133 -7.73 17.26 -2.26
N GLU A 134 -8.10 16.41 -3.24
CA GLU A 134 -8.76 16.88 -4.47
C GLU A 134 -10.13 17.50 -4.19
N THR A 135 -10.44 18.55 -4.94
CA THR A 135 -11.72 19.22 -4.82
C THR A 135 -12.87 18.39 -5.36
N LYS A 136 -14.07 18.56 -4.79
CA LYS A 136 -15.26 17.83 -5.26
C LYS A 136 -15.52 18.03 -6.75
N ASP A 137 -15.34 19.25 -7.23
CA ASP A 137 -15.60 19.62 -8.62
C ASP A 137 -14.66 18.89 -9.59
N ASN A 138 -13.39 18.77 -9.21
CA ASN A 138 -12.42 17.99 -9.99
C ASN A 138 -12.71 16.48 -9.92
N ILE A 139 -13.09 15.96 -8.74
CA ILE A 139 -13.50 14.54 -8.60
C ILE A 139 -14.71 14.24 -9.51
N GLU A 140 -15.72 15.12 -9.53
CA GLU A 140 -16.88 14.98 -10.41
C GLU A 140 -16.48 14.98 -11.89
N LYS A 141 -15.59 15.90 -12.28
CA LYS A 141 -15.08 15.99 -13.63
C LYS A 141 -14.33 14.71 -14.05
N CYS A 142 -13.38 14.26 -13.24
CA CYS A 142 -12.66 13.01 -13.48
C CYS A 142 -13.60 11.80 -13.58
N ALA A 143 -14.63 11.75 -12.73
CA ALA A 143 -15.61 10.66 -12.77
C ALA A 143 -16.46 10.67 -14.03
N LEU A 144 -16.82 11.84 -14.55
CA LEU A 144 -17.58 11.97 -15.80
C LEU A 144 -16.75 11.71 -17.06
N GLU A 145 -15.45 11.99 -16.99
CA GLU A 145 -14.49 11.73 -18.08
C GLU A 145 -13.98 10.28 -18.13
N GLU A 146 -14.33 9.43 -17.15
CA GLU A 146 -13.96 8.02 -17.16
C GLU A 146 -14.64 7.28 -18.32
N PRO A 147 -13.88 6.58 -19.21
CA PRO A 147 -14.41 6.04 -20.46
C PRO A 147 -15.63 5.11 -20.34
N ASN A 148 -15.67 4.28 -19.29
CA ASN A 148 -16.82 3.40 -19.09
C ASN A 148 -18.03 4.17 -18.54
N VAL A 149 -17.82 5.21 -17.72
CA VAL A 149 -18.89 6.07 -17.20
C VAL A 149 -19.48 6.89 -18.36
N MET A 150 -18.66 7.43 -19.25
CA MET A 150 -19.08 8.17 -20.43
C MET A 150 -20.08 7.36 -21.28
N ARG A 151 -19.83 6.07 -21.51
CA ARG A 151 -20.74 5.20 -22.28
C ARG A 151 -22.13 5.08 -21.68
N PHE A 152 -22.27 5.27 -20.36
CA PHE A 152 -23.57 5.19 -19.68
C PHE A 152 -24.22 6.56 -19.48
N THR A 153 -23.47 7.64 -19.62
CA THR A 153 -23.97 9.02 -19.54
C THR A 153 -24.22 9.62 -20.93
N GLU A 154 -23.63 9.06 -21.98
CA GLU A 154 -23.82 9.48 -23.37
C GLU A 154 -25.28 9.34 -23.78
N GLY A 155 -25.89 10.43 -24.23
CA GLY A 155 -27.32 10.50 -24.56
C GLY A 155 -28.30 10.62 -23.38
N ASN A 156 -27.79 10.67 -22.15
CA ASN A 156 -28.60 10.82 -20.94
C ASN A 156 -28.22 12.11 -20.19
N THR A 157 -29.21 12.72 -19.54
CA THR A 157 -28.95 13.90 -18.70
C THR A 157 -28.52 13.47 -17.31
N VAL A 158 -27.30 13.87 -16.92
CA VAL A 158 -26.84 13.70 -15.53
C VAL A 158 -27.64 14.64 -14.64
N ARG A 159 -28.46 14.09 -13.75
CA ARG A 159 -29.33 14.87 -12.86
C ARG A 159 -28.64 15.29 -11.57
N LYS A 160 -27.77 14.43 -11.05
CA LYS A 160 -27.09 14.65 -9.77
C LYS A 160 -25.83 13.81 -9.71
N VAL A 161 -24.75 14.40 -9.21
CA VAL A 161 -23.53 13.69 -8.84
C VAL A 161 -23.37 13.76 -7.32
N ILE A 162 -23.12 12.63 -6.69
CA ILE A 162 -22.89 12.53 -5.25
C ILE A 162 -21.48 12.03 -5.04
N VAL A 163 -20.61 12.88 -4.52
CA VAL A 163 -19.25 12.53 -4.13
C VAL A 163 -19.22 12.20 -2.66
N VAL A 164 -18.83 10.97 -2.32
CA VAL A 164 -18.51 10.55 -0.96
C VAL A 164 -16.98 10.53 -0.86
N PRO A 165 -16.37 11.52 -0.20
CA PRO A 165 -14.91 11.66 -0.15
C PRO A 165 -14.24 10.38 0.32
N GLY A 166 -13.17 9.98 -0.38
CA GLY A 166 -12.40 8.79 -0.04
C GLY A 166 -13.07 7.43 -0.32
N ARG A 167 -14.29 7.40 -0.92
CA ARG A 167 -15.03 6.14 -1.13
C ARG A 167 -15.55 5.97 -2.55
N LEU A 168 -16.47 6.79 -2.96
CA LEU A 168 -17.17 6.61 -4.25
C LEU A 168 -17.75 7.93 -4.80
N VAL A 169 -18.04 7.90 -6.10
CA VAL A 169 -18.85 8.89 -6.83
C VAL A 169 -20.05 8.17 -7.43
N ASN A 170 -21.26 8.72 -7.29
CA ASN A 170 -22.48 8.16 -7.87
C ASN A 170 -23.30 9.25 -8.57
#